data_030f45654e8009a61cb47b9b672ffdbb
#
_entry.id   030f45654e8009a61cb47b9b672ffdbb
#
_cell.length_a   1.000
_cell.length_b   1.000
_cell.length_c   1.000
_cell.angle_alpha   90.00
_cell.angle_beta   90.00
_cell.angle_gamma   90.00
#
_symmetry.space_group_name_H-M   'P 1'
#
loop_
_entity.id
_entity.type
_entity.pdbx_description
1 polymer ?
#
loop_
_entity_poly.entity_id
_entity_poly.type
_entity_poly.pdbx_seq_one_letter_code
_entity_poly.pdbx_strand_id
1 'polypeptide(L)'
;MTKLIEGEKILNFEFDTVEKDKVDFYNFLKEGQDKTLLVFLRYFGCTLCQLQMIDFKENIKKLEDLNVKLIVALQSERETLKEDDGAKDLPFEILLDPEQKLYKEFDIQATKSKLTLVDTRITGKLIEAKKLGLEHGKYEGNELQLTAYFILDKEGNILKTHYAKNLCDMPDADEFVEIIEELSK
;
A
#
# COMPACT_ATOMS: atom_id res chain seq x y z
N MET A 1 -0.67 -1.70 -19.72
CA MET A 1 -1.41 -0.99 -18.65
C MET A 1 -2.83 -1.53 -18.65
N THR A 2 -3.19 -2.27 -17.63
CA THR A 2 -4.54 -2.85 -17.53
C THR A 2 -4.97 -2.75 -16.08
N LYS A 3 -6.11 -2.08 -15.83
CA LYS A 3 -6.69 -2.07 -14.48
C LYS A 3 -6.96 -3.48 -14.02
N LEU A 4 -6.63 -3.76 -12.78
CA LEU A 4 -7.02 -5.00 -12.13
C LEU A 4 -8.53 -4.96 -11.85
N ILE A 5 -9.22 -6.06 -12.14
CA ILE A 5 -10.68 -6.17 -12.07
C ILE A 5 -11.04 -7.34 -11.13
N GLU A 6 -12.03 -7.14 -10.28
CA GLU A 6 -12.55 -8.17 -9.38
C GLU A 6 -13.01 -9.42 -10.16
N GLY A 7 -12.65 -10.59 -9.70
CA GLY A 7 -12.91 -11.87 -10.35
C GLY A 7 -11.87 -12.30 -11.38
N GLU A 8 -10.95 -11.43 -11.78
CA GLU A 8 -9.83 -11.79 -12.63
C GLU A 8 -8.63 -12.26 -11.81
N LYS A 9 -7.64 -12.84 -12.49
CA LYS A 9 -6.39 -13.25 -11.87
C LYS A 9 -5.29 -12.25 -12.18
N ILE A 10 -4.57 -11.79 -11.14
CA ILE A 10 -3.40 -10.93 -11.32
C ILE A 10 -2.30 -11.70 -12.05
N LEU A 11 -1.60 -11.05 -12.97
CA LEU A 11 -0.44 -11.65 -13.62
C LEU A 11 0.71 -11.77 -12.60
N ASN A 12 1.49 -12.85 -12.73
CA ASN A 12 2.67 -13.02 -11.91
C ASN A 12 3.75 -12.00 -12.28
N PHE A 13 4.48 -11.51 -11.30
CA PHE A 13 5.60 -10.59 -11.47
C PHE A 13 6.67 -10.85 -10.41
N GLU A 14 7.87 -10.35 -10.65
CA GLU A 14 8.92 -10.29 -9.65
C GLU A 14 8.99 -8.88 -9.05
N PHE A 15 9.30 -8.80 -7.77
CA PHE A 15 9.50 -7.53 -7.06
C PHE A 15 10.65 -7.62 -6.08
N ASP A 16 11.20 -6.47 -5.73
CA ASP A 16 12.22 -6.34 -4.69
C ASP A 16 11.59 -5.88 -3.39
N THR A 17 12.13 -6.34 -2.26
CA THR A 17 11.84 -5.82 -0.93
C THR A 17 13.07 -5.14 -0.33
N VAL A 18 12.96 -4.66 0.90
CA VAL A 18 14.13 -4.10 1.60
C VAL A 18 15.24 -5.13 1.77
N GLU A 19 14.87 -6.40 2.00
CA GLU A 19 15.82 -7.49 2.34
C GLU A 19 16.08 -8.45 1.18
N LYS A 20 15.18 -8.55 0.20
CA LYS A 20 15.24 -9.58 -0.85
C LYS A 20 15.08 -8.97 -2.23
N ASP A 21 15.77 -9.58 -3.21
CA ASP A 21 15.61 -9.26 -4.63
C ASP A 21 14.78 -10.34 -5.32
N LYS A 22 14.04 -9.93 -6.36
CA LYS A 22 13.33 -10.81 -7.28
C LYS A 22 12.43 -11.84 -6.60
N VAL A 23 11.65 -11.36 -5.64
CA VAL A 23 10.61 -12.19 -5.00
C VAL A 23 9.54 -12.47 -6.04
N ASP A 24 9.26 -13.75 -6.29
CA ASP A 24 8.15 -14.17 -7.15
C ASP A 24 6.82 -13.95 -6.43
N PHE A 25 5.92 -13.18 -7.01
CA PHE A 25 4.69 -12.77 -6.34
C PHE A 25 3.74 -13.94 -6.06
N TYR A 26 3.65 -14.91 -6.98
CA TYR A 26 2.80 -16.08 -6.74
C TYR A 26 3.34 -16.98 -5.62
N ASN A 27 4.65 -17.11 -5.50
CA ASN A 27 5.24 -17.81 -4.36
C ASN A 27 4.99 -17.06 -3.07
N PHE A 28 5.11 -15.72 -3.08
CA PHE A 28 4.80 -14.87 -1.95
C PHE A 28 3.35 -15.05 -1.47
N LEU A 29 2.37 -15.13 -2.39
CA LEU A 29 0.97 -15.38 -2.07
C LEU A 29 0.78 -16.76 -1.41
N LYS A 30 1.39 -17.81 -1.97
CA LYS A 30 1.26 -19.20 -1.50
C LYS A 30 1.88 -19.44 -0.13
N GLU A 31 2.97 -18.75 0.18
CA GLU A 31 3.67 -18.85 1.46
C GLU A 31 3.02 -18.01 2.57
N GLY A 32 2.01 -17.21 2.23
CA GLY A 32 1.33 -16.30 3.13
C GLY A 32 0.06 -16.85 3.76
N GLN A 33 -0.71 -15.93 4.33
CA GLN A 33 -2.06 -16.15 4.83
C GLN A 33 -3.06 -16.35 3.69
N ASP A 34 -4.33 -16.69 4.00
CA ASP A 34 -5.36 -17.01 3.00
C ASP A 34 -5.66 -15.87 2.04
N LYS A 35 -5.46 -14.64 2.48
CA LYS A 35 -5.61 -13.45 1.66
C LYS A 35 -4.36 -12.57 1.76
N THR A 36 -4.12 -11.77 0.75
CA THR A 36 -3.10 -10.72 0.73
C THR A 36 -3.76 -9.39 0.45
N LEU A 37 -3.54 -8.41 1.33
CA LEU A 37 -3.86 -7.01 1.12
C LEU A 37 -2.63 -6.33 0.53
N LEU A 38 -2.67 -6.06 -0.78
CA LEU A 38 -1.63 -5.35 -1.52
C LEU A 38 -2.02 -3.88 -1.64
N VAL A 39 -1.28 -3.00 -0.96
CA VAL A 39 -1.56 -1.56 -0.90
C VAL A 39 -0.46 -0.79 -1.64
N PHE A 40 -0.84 0.01 -2.60
CA PHE A 40 0.04 0.95 -3.30
C PHE A 40 -0.10 2.34 -2.66
N LEU A 41 0.92 2.76 -1.93
CA LEU A 41 1.04 4.12 -1.42
C LEU A 41 1.93 4.95 -2.36
N ARG A 42 2.41 6.10 -1.95
CA ARG A 42 3.32 6.91 -2.76
C ARG A 42 4.78 6.54 -2.49
N TYR A 43 5.39 7.18 -1.52
CA TYR A 43 6.77 6.95 -1.08
C TYR A 43 6.87 7.12 0.42
N PHE A 44 7.93 6.59 1.01
CA PHE A 44 8.09 6.51 2.47
C PHE A 44 8.06 7.87 3.16
N GLY A 45 8.73 8.89 2.60
CA GLY A 45 8.77 10.26 3.15
C GLY A 45 7.45 11.04 3.06
N CYS A 46 6.40 10.52 2.39
CA CYS A 46 5.11 11.20 2.30
C CYS A 46 4.36 11.13 3.63
N THR A 47 4.03 12.27 4.24
CA THR A 47 3.37 12.35 5.56
C THR A 47 2.09 11.52 5.65
N LEU A 48 1.22 11.54 4.63
CA LEU A 48 -0.01 10.74 4.62
C LEU A 48 0.27 9.24 4.46
N CYS A 49 1.35 8.88 3.75
CA CYS A 49 1.77 7.48 3.64
C CYS A 49 2.36 6.98 4.96
N GLN A 50 3.14 7.81 5.66
CA GLN A 50 3.62 7.49 7.01
C GLN A 50 2.45 7.27 7.98
N LEU A 51 1.46 8.17 7.97
CA LEU A 51 0.26 8.03 8.79
C LEU A 51 -0.46 6.70 8.52
N GLN A 52 -0.65 6.33 7.25
CA GLN A 52 -1.28 5.05 6.88
C GLN A 52 -0.44 3.84 7.31
N MET A 53 0.88 3.91 7.18
CA MET A 53 1.78 2.82 7.61
C MET A 53 1.80 2.66 9.14
N ILE A 54 1.70 3.75 9.90
CA ILE A 54 1.57 3.71 11.37
C ILE A 54 0.24 3.07 11.77
N ASP A 55 -0.86 3.47 11.15
CA ASP A 55 -2.16 2.86 11.38
C ASP A 55 -2.14 1.35 11.11
N PHE A 56 -1.54 0.92 10.02
CA PHE A 56 -1.34 -0.51 9.74
C PHE A 56 -0.47 -1.19 10.80
N LYS A 57 0.63 -0.58 11.22
CA LYS A 57 1.54 -1.13 12.24
C LYS A 57 0.81 -1.35 13.56
N GLU A 58 0.04 -0.36 14.02
CA GLU A 58 -0.69 -0.43 15.28
C GLU A 58 -1.83 -1.46 15.25
N ASN A 59 -2.39 -1.72 14.08
CA ASN A 59 -3.53 -2.61 13.88
C ASN A 59 -3.21 -3.91 13.15
N ILE A 60 -1.93 -4.22 12.88
CA ILE A 60 -1.52 -5.38 12.07
C ILE A 60 -2.14 -6.69 12.57
N LYS A 61 -2.25 -6.84 13.90
CA LYS A 61 -2.82 -8.03 14.51
C LYS A 61 -4.27 -8.28 14.10
N LYS A 62 -5.07 -7.25 13.85
CA LYS A 62 -6.46 -7.40 13.37
C LYS A 62 -6.50 -8.06 11.99
N LEU A 63 -5.55 -7.71 11.09
CA LEU A 63 -5.43 -8.32 9.77
C LEU A 63 -4.91 -9.76 9.87
N GLU A 64 -3.92 -10.01 10.73
CA GLU A 64 -3.40 -11.36 10.99
C GLU A 64 -4.46 -12.30 11.56
N ASP A 65 -5.28 -11.83 12.49
CA ASP A 65 -6.38 -12.60 13.10
C ASP A 65 -7.47 -12.97 12.05
N LEU A 66 -7.57 -12.21 10.96
CA LEU A 66 -8.39 -12.53 9.78
C LEU A 66 -7.66 -13.36 8.71
N ASN A 67 -6.46 -13.84 9.03
CA ASN A 67 -5.58 -14.58 8.11
C ASN A 67 -5.26 -13.80 6.83
N VAL A 68 -4.94 -12.51 6.97
CA VAL A 68 -4.57 -11.59 5.89
C VAL A 68 -3.13 -11.12 6.05
N LYS A 69 -2.34 -11.29 4.99
CA LYS A 69 -0.99 -10.76 4.87
C LYS A 69 -1.03 -9.35 4.26
N LEU A 70 -0.37 -8.40 4.88
CA LEU A 70 -0.20 -7.06 4.33
C LEU A 70 1.12 -6.94 3.59
N ILE A 71 1.09 -6.33 2.42
CA ILE A 71 2.27 -5.85 1.68
C ILE A 71 1.99 -4.43 1.16
N VAL A 72 2.94 -3.53 1.37
CA VAL A 72 2.82 -2.12 0.95
C VAL A 72 3.83 -1.83 -0.15
N ALA A 73 3.37 -1.39 -1.31
CA ALA A 73 4.20 -0.96 -2.41
C ALA A 73 4.52 0.53 -2.31
N LEU A 74 5.80 0.88 -2.45
CA LEU A 74 6.32 2.25 -2.38
C LEU A 74 7.20 2.57 -3.58
N GLN A 75 7.20 3.84 -3.99
CA GLN A 75 8.12 4.39 -4.99
C GLN A 75 9.50 4.74 -4.41
N SER A 76 9.80 4.29 -3.21
CA SER A 76 11.05 4.60 -2.51
C SER A 76 12.19 3.68 -2.92
N GLU A 77 13.38 4.22 -2.88
CA GLU A 77 14.62 3.46 -3.01
C GLU A 77 14.88 2.64 -1.74
N ARG A 78 15.56 1.51 -1.92
CA ARG A 78 15.92 0.60 -0.83
C ARG A 78 16.73 1.27 0.27
N GLU A 79 17.67 2.12 -0.14
CA GLU A 79 18.56 2.84 0.75
C GLU A 79 17.79 3.75 1.71
N THR A 80 16.75 4.43 1.22
CA THR A 80 15.89 5.30 2.04
C THR A 80 15.27 4.51 3.20
N LEU A 81 14.77 3.29 2.94
CA LEU A 81 14.16 2.48 3.99
C LEU A 81 15.22 1.85 4.92
N LYS A 82 16.39 1.47 4.41
CA LYS A 82 17.47 0.92 5.23
C LYS A 82 18.06 1.92 6.21
N GLU A 83 18.06 3.20 5.86
CA GLU A 83 18.58 4.28 6.70
C GLU A 83 17.58 4.75 7.75
N ASP A 84 16.29 4.43 7.59
CA ASP A 84 15.22 4.87 8.48
C ASP A 84 14.85 3.81 9.52
N ASP A 85 14.99 4.15 10.79
CA ASP A 85 14.70 3.21 11.89
C ASP A 85 13.20 2.90 12.00
N GLY A 86 12.31 3.84 11.64
CA GLY A 86 10.87 3.60 11.60
C GLY A 86 10.46 2.58 10.53
N ALA A 87 11.18 2.55 9.41
CA ALA A 87 10.97 1.56 8.35
C ALA A 87 11.36 0.14 8.79
N LYS A 88 12.44 -0.01 9.57
CA LYS A 88 12.90 -1.31 10.11
C LYS A 88 11.91 -1.93 11.09
N ASP A 89 11.10 -1.10 11.74
CA ASP A 89 10.11 -1.52 12.73
C ASP A 89 8.73 -1.87 12.14
N LEU A 90 8.58 -1.83 10.81
CA LEU A 90 7.31 -2.19 10.17
C LEU A 90 7.11 -3.71 10.18
N PRO A 91 5.96 -4.21 10.67
CA PRO A 91 5.69 -5.64 10.80
C PRO A 91 5.13 -6.27 9.52
N PHE A 92 5.30 -5.64 8.37
CA PHE A 92 4.84 -6.08 7.06
C PHE A 92 5.88 -5.83 5.98
N GLU A 93 5.76 -6.55 4.87
CA GLU A 93 6.70 -6.41 3.74
C GLU A 93 6.48 -5.10 2.97
N ILE A 94 7.57 -4.46 2.60
CA ILE A 94 7.58 -3.34 1.66
C ILE A 94 8.05 -3.83 0.29
N LEU A 95 7.19 -3.68 -0.70
CA LEU A 95 7.51 -3.86 -2.11
C LEU A 95 8.08 -2.55 -2.66
N LEU A 96 9.27 -2.62 -3.25
CA LEU A 96 9.98 -1.47 -3.81
C LEU A 96 9.69 -1.35 -5.31
N ASP A 97 9.13 -0.22 -5.72
CA ASP A 97 8.89 0.10 -7.14
C ASP A 97 9.30 1.55 -7.47
N PRO A 98 10.59 1.93 -7.30
CA PRO A 98 11.07 3.30 -7.52
C PRO A 98 10.88 3.77 -8.97
N GLU A 99 10.90 2.85 -9.94
CA GLU A 99 10.66 3.14 -11.36
C GLU A 99 9.18 3.18 -11.73
N GLN A 100 8.29 2.89 -10.78
CA GLN A 100 6.82 2.88 -10.97
C GLN A 100 6.37 1.90 -12.06
N LYS A 101 7.03 0.76 -12.18
CA LYS A 101 6.70 -0.27 -13.18
C LYS A 101 5.32 -0.88 -12.90
N LEU A 102 5.09 -1.30 -11.66
CA LEU A 102 3.83 -1.91 -11.24
C LEU A 102 2.69 -0.87 -11.18
N TYR A 103 2.98 0.38 -10.73
CA TYR A 103 1.99 1.45 -10.81
C TYR A 103 1.50 1.66 -12.24
N LYS A 104 2.40 1.65 -13.23
CA LYS A 104 2.05 1.78 -14.65
C LYS A 104 1.36 0.53 -15.19
N GLU A 105 1.83 -0.66 -14.81
CA GLU A 105 1.27 -1.93 -15.27
C GLU A 105 -0.18 -2.09 -14.82
N PHE A 106 -0.48 -1.80 -13.55
CA PHE A 106 -1.81 -1.89 -12.97
C PHE A 106 -2.67 -0.64 -13.18
N ASP A 107 -2.21 0.27 -14.03
CA ASP A 107 -2.93 1.51 -14.38
C ASP A 107 -3.30 2.38 -13.17
N ILE A 108 -2.44 2.43 -12.15
CA ILE A 108 -2.61 3.31 -10.98
C ILE A 108 -2.19 4.72 -11.40
N GLN A 109 -3.18 5.56 -11.67
CA GLN A 109 -2.98 6.87 -12.28
C GLN A 109 -2.39 7.89 -11.30
N ALA A 110 -1.67 8.86 -11.84
CA ALA A 110 -1.34 10.09 -11.14
C ALA A 110 -2.42 11.15 -11.41
N THR A 111 -2.68 12.00 -10.44
CA THR A 111 -3.54 13.17 -10.67
C THR A 111 -2.83 14.24 -11.47
N LYS A 112 -3.60 15.15 -12.07
CA LYS A 112 -3.05 16.24 -12.92
C LYS A 112 -2.63 17.47 -12.13
N SER A 113 -3.07 17.60 -10.87
CA SER A 113 -2.77 18.77 -10.06
C SER A 113 -2.78 18.47 -8.57
N LYS A 114 -2.06 19.28 -7.78
CA LYS A 114 -2.07 19.19 -6.31
C LYS A 114 -3.45 19.48 -5.70
N LEU A 115 -4.31 20.24 -6.38
CA LEU A 115 -5.66 20.56 -5.91
C LEU A 115 -6.59 19.35 -5.90
N THR A 116 -6.39 18.41 -6.82
CA THR A 116 -7.18 17.18 -6.91
C THR A 116 -6.58 16.02 -6.11
N LEU A 117 -5.41 16.25 -5.51
CA LEU A 117 -4.69 15.23 -4.75
C LEU A 117 -5.32 14.95 -3.39
N VAL A 118 -6.05 15.90 -2.83
CA VAL A 118 -6.64 15.82 -1.50
C VAL A 118 -8.08 16.35 -1.51
N ASP A 119 -8.84 16.03 -0.48
CA ASP A 119 -10.19 16.57 -0.21
C ASP A 119 -10.28 17.20 1.19
N THR A 120 -11.48 17.50 1.66
CA THR A 120 -11.71 18.16 2.95
C THR A 120 -11.21 17.36 4.16
N ARG A 121 -11.05 16.05 4.05
CA ARG A 121 -10.51 15.17 5.10
C ARG A 121 -9.03 15.40 5.38
N ILE A 122 -8.32 16.06 4.46
CA ILE A 122 -6.87 16.32 4.59
C ILE A 122 -6.54 17.07 5.88
N THR A 123 -7.37 18.01 6.29
CA THR A 123 -7.12 18.80 7.51
C THR A 123 -7.06 17.91 8.75
N GLY A 124 -7.99 16.96 8.90
CA GLY A 124 -7.99 15.99 9.99
C GLY A 124 -6.73 15.12 9.98
N LYS A 125 -6.40 14.55 8.82
CA LYS A 125 -5.20 13.70 8.65
C LYS A 125 -3.89 14.46 8.94
N LEU A 126 -3.77 15.71 8.55
CA LEU A 126 -2.58 16.53 8.86
C LEU A 126 -2.47 16.91 10.35
N ILE A 127 -3.60 17.13 11.02
CA ILE A 127 -3.62 17.36 12.48
C ILE A 127 -3.15 16.09 13.21
N GLU A 128 -3.63 14.94 12.80
CA GLU A 128 -3.25 13.64 13.35
C GLU A 128 -1.75 13.37 13.13
N ALA A 129 -1.27 13.50 11.90
CA ALA A 129 0.14 13.37 11.57
C ALA A 129 1.03 14.29 12.43
N LYS A 130 0.60 15.55 12.63
CA LYS A 130 1.32 16.48 13.49
C LYS A 130 1.34 16.05 14.96
N LYS A 131 0.24 15.50 15.48
CA LYS A 131 0.20 14.96 16.86
C LYS A 131 1.17 13.80 17.06
N LEU A 132 1.37 12.99 16.02
CA LEU A 132 2.33 11.89 15.99
C LEU A 132 3.77 12.35 15.71
N GLY A 133 4.01 13.67 15.50
CA GLY A 133 5.33 14.21 15.21
C GLY A 133 5.84 13.87 13.80
N LEU A 134 4.94 13.50 12.87
CA LEU A 134 5.32 13.16 11.51
C LEU A 134 5.67 14.40 10.71
N GLU A 135 6.83 14.37 10.09
CA GLU A 135 7.31 15.39 9.16
C GLU A 135 7.44 14.80 7.76
N HIS A 136 7.41 15.66 6.76
CA HIS A 136 7.63 15.22 5.39
C HIS A 136 9.11 14.90 5.19
N GLY A 137 9.39 13.65 4.82
CA GLY A 137 10.73 13.17 4.57
C GLY A 137 11.21 13.45 3.13
N LYS A 138 12.15 12.63 2.65
CA LYS A 138 12.68 12.71 1.30
C LYS A 138 11.59 12.57 0.24
N TYR A 139 11.62 13.44 -0.77
CA TYR A 139 10.76 13.32 -1.95
C TYR A 139 11.31 12.26 -2.89
N GLU A 140 10.47 11.29 -3.27
CA GLU A 140 10.82 10.19 -4.17
C GLU A 140 9.70 9.93 -5.16
N GLY A 141 10.03 9.44 -6.34
CA GLY A 141 9.05 9.10 -7.37
C GLY A 141 8.14 10.28 -7.79
N ASN A 142 6.88 9.99 -8.03
CA ASN A 142 5.90 10.96 -8.50
C ASN A 142 5.03 11.47 -7.36
N GLU A 143 5.18 12.76 -7.01
CA GLU A 143 4.39 13.40 -5.96
C GLU A 143 2.87 13.47 -6.24
N LEU A 144 2.47 13.36 -7.50
CA LEU A 144 1.06 13.38 -7.90
C LEU A 144 0.46 11.98 -8.02
N GLN A 145 1.23 10.93 -7.70
CA GLN A 145 0.76 9.56 -7.73
C GLN A 145 -0.41 9.35 -6.78
N LEU A 146 -1.48 8.74 -7.26
CA LEU A 146 -2.59 8.27 -6.44
C LEU A 146 -2.28 6.88 -5.87
N THR A 147 -3.04 6.49 -4.88
CA THR A 147 -2.94 5.22 -4.18
C THR A 147 -3.96 4.21 -4.73
N ALA A 148 -3.76 2.94 -4.41
CA ALA A 148 -4.71 1.88 -4.73
C ALA A 148 -4.55 0.73 -3.72
N TYR A 149 -5.56 -0.15 -3.61
CA TYR A 149 -5.39 -1.42 -2.93
C TYR A 149 -6.09 -2.55 -3.67
N PHE A 150 -5.58 -3.75 -3.46
CA PHE A 150 -6.10 -5.00 -4.00
C PHE A 150 -6.11 -6.06 -2.92
N ILE A 151 -7.21 -6.80 -2.81
CA ILE A 151 -7.29 -7.98 -1.94
C ILE A 151 -7.29 -9.20 -2.84
N LEU A 152 -6.37 -10.12 -2.57
CA LEU A 152 -6.09 -11.30 -3.39
C LEU A 152 -6.21 -12.55 -2.53
N ASP A 153 -6.60 -13.67 -3.16
CA ASP A 153 -6.45 -15.00 -2.56
C ASP A 153 -5.06 -15.60 -2.86
N LYS A 154 -4.78 -16.80 -2.33
CA LYS A 154 -3.51 -17.52 -2.53
C LYS A 154 -3.21 -17.90 -3.98
N GLU A 155 -4.24 -18.02 -4.80
CA GLU A 155 -4.14 -18.33 -6.23
C GLU A 155 -3.91 -17.09 -7.09
N GLY A 156 -4.01 -15.88 -6.48
CA GLY A 156 -3.89 -14.60 -7.16
C GLY A 156 -5.18 -14.12 -7.80
N ASN A 157 -6.34 -14.68 -7.43
CA ASN A 157 -7.62 -14.15 -7.85
C ASN A 157 -7.89 -12.83 -7.09
N ILE A 158 -8.37 -11.85 -7.81
CA ILE A 158 -8.65 -10.51 -7.29
C ILE A 158 -10.05 -10.52 -6.66
N LEU A 159 -10.09 -10.42 -5.34
CA LEU A 159 -11.32 -10.41 -4.56
C LEU A 159 -11.91 -9.00 -4.44
N LYS A 160 -11.02 -7.98 -4.37
CA LYS A 160 -11.41 -6.57 -4.26
C LYS A 160 -10.40 -5.68 -4.93
N THR A 161 -10.89 -4.60 -5.57
CA THR A 161 -10.06 -3.54 -6.12
C THR A 161 -10.54 -2.17 -5.67
N HIS A 162 -9.59 -1.25 -5.42
CA HIS A 162 -9.89 0.15 -5.21
C HIS A 162 -8.78 1.01 -5.81
N TYR A 163 -9.16 1.93 -6.67
CA TYR A 163 -8.30 2.96 -7.24
C TYR A 163 -8.71 4.30 -6.63
N ALA A 164 -7.89 4.82 -5.74
CA ALA A 164 -8.22 6.02 -5.00
C ALA A 164 -8.36 7.25 -5.90
N LYS A 165 -9.34 8.09 -5.59
CA LYS A 165 -9.60 9.36 -6.30
C LYS A 165 -8.70 10.50 -5.80
N ASN A 166 -8.21 10.37 -4.57
CA ASN A 166 -7.27 11.31 -3.93
C ASN A 166 -6.58 10.60 -2.75
N LEU A 167 -5.63 11.26 -2.09
CA LEU A 167 -4.85 10.67 -0.99
C LEU A 167 -5.63 10.46 0.32
N CYS A 168 -6.84 10.99 0.42
CA CYS A 168 -7.71 10.75 1.57
C CYS A 168 -8.71 9.61 1.32
N ASP A 169 -8.69 9.03 0.13
CA ASP A 169 -9.62 7.98 -0.33
C ASP A 169 -9.03 6.57 -0.14
N MET A 170 -8.34 6.37 0.99
CA MET A 170 -7.85 5.05 1.41
C MET A 170 -8.50 4.70 2.75
N PRO A 171 -9.01 3.47 2.89
CA PRO A 171 -9.52 2.96 4.15
C PRO A 171 -8.45 2.98 5.25
N ASP A 172 -8.86 3.21 6.48
CA ASP A 172 -8.02 2.91 7.63
C ASP A 172 -8.03 1.40 7.95
N ALA A 173 -7.26 0.99 8.95
CA ALA A 173 -7.13 -0.43 9.30
C ALA A 173 -8.46 -1.06 9.76
N ASP A 174 -9.31 -0.32 10.45
CA ASP A 174 -10.63 -0.81 10.89
C ASP A 174 -11.59 -0.96 9.71
N GLU A 175 -11.60 0.00 8.78
CA GLU A 175 -12.35 -0.11 7.52
C GLU A 175 -11.87 -1.29 6.66
N PHE A 176 -10.55 -1.58 6.63
CA PHE A 176 -10.04 -2.78 5.96
C PHE A 176 -10.53 -4.07 6.61
N VAL A 177 -10.59 -4.14 7.94
CA VAL A 177 -11.17 -5.29 8.66
C VAL A 177 -12.61 -5.54 8.21
N GLU A 178 -13.45 -4.50 8.18
CA GLU A 178 -14.85 -4.60 7.72
C GLU A 178 -14.95 -5.11 6.28
N ILE A 179 -14.14 -4.54 5.36
CA ILE A 179 -14.10 -4.97 3.95
C ILE A 179 -13.73 -6.45 3.83
N ILE A 180 -12.74 -6.91 4.59
CA ILE A 180 -12.25 -8.30 4.55
C ILE A 180 -13.26 -9.27 5.13
N GLU A 181 -13.93 -8.90 6.22
CA GLU A 181 -15.02 -9.71 6.80
C GLU A 181 -16.20 -9.87 5.84
N GLU A 182 -16.54 -8.82 5.09
CA GLU A 182 -17.57 -8.89 4.04
C GLU A 182 -17.22 -9.87 2.93
N LEU A 183 -15.95 -9.94 2.53
CA LEU A 183 -15.48 -10.89 1.51
C LEU A 183 -15.44 -12.34 1.98
N SER A 184 -15.64 -12.58 3.26
CA SER A 184 -15.59 -13.91 3.87
C SER A 184 -17.00 -14.50 4.15
N LYS A 185 -18.07 -13.75 3.84
CA LYS A 185 -19.48 -14.15 3.96
C LYS A 185 -19.97 -14.80 2.68
#